data_70fa773de13b9812585fb79677320a8d
#
_entry.id   70fa773de13b9812585fb79677320a8d
#
_cell.length_a   1.000
_cell.length_b   1.000
_cell.length_c   1.000
_cell.angle_alpha   90.00
_cell.angle_beta   90.00
_cell.angle_gamma   90.00
#
_symmetry.space_group_name_H-M   'P 1'
#
loop_
_entity.id
_entity.type
_entity.pdbx_description
1 polymer ?
#
loop_
_entity_poly.entity_id
_entity_poly.type
_entity_poly.pdbx_seq_one_letter_code
_entity_poly.pdbx_strand_id
1 'polypeptide(L)'
;FLFDKAYNLVFGILGKLATENSKRTPRRTASTASALMIGLTLISLANVITTSFKAQAESLISEVILADYQVSASNVFVSPGIPTGLSEELLELDEVTKLSRTRATVVGYNQRPLILGAVDETVFDLVKTDDISGNRKDFLKEDAIGILKQTAEREELFVGDEVVLTIPEEGER
;
A
#
# COMPACT_ATOMS: atom_id res chain seq x y z
N PHE A 1 22.26 -42.67 -2.48
CA PHE A 1 23.69 -42.95 -2.77
C PHE A 1 24.61 -41.74 -2.58
N LEU A 2 24.22 -40.53 -2.98
CA LEU A 2 25.06 -39.34 -2.80
C LEU A 2 25.07 -38.83 -1.35
N PHE A 3 23.93 -38.88 -0.68
CA PHE A 3 23.76 -38.41 0.70
C PHE A 3 24.41 -39.34 1.75
N ASP A 4 24.49 -40.65 1.50
CA ASP A 4 25.14 -41.59 2.40
C ASP A 4 26.64 -41.25 2.64
N LYS A 5 27.34 -40.82 1.62
CA LYS A 5 28.75 -40.43 1.70
C LYS A 5 28.94 -39.08 2.44
N ALA A 6 28.09 -38.13 2.16
CA ALA A 6 28.13 -36.84 2.81
C ALA A 6 27.76 -36.92 4.32
N TYR A 7 26.73 -37.69 4.66
CA TYR A 7 26.32 -37.90 6.05
C TYR A 7 27.35 -38.65 6.88
N ASN A 8 28.00 -39.67 6.28
CA ASN A 8 29.09 -40.39 6.95
C ASN A 8 30.33 -39.51 7.17
N LEU A 9 30.59 -38.57 6.26
CA LEU A 9 31.74 -37.66 6.37
C LEU A 9 31.56 -36.63 7.48
N VAL A 10 30.33 -36.10 7.65
CA VAL A 10 30.02 -35.02 8.60
C VAL A 10 29.67 -35.56 9.99
N PHE A 11 28.92 -36.66 10.08
CA PHE A 11 28.35 -37.19 11.33
C PHE A 11 28.92 -38.57 11.76
N GLY A 12 29.85 -39.13 11.03
CA GLY A 12 30.52 -40.39 11.37
C GLY A 12 29.55 -41.56 11.62
N ILE A 13 29.71 -42.23 12.74
CA ILE A 13 28.90 -43.41 13.13
C ILE A 13 27.42 -43.07 13.31
N LEU A 14 27.09 -41.85 13.81
CA LEU A 14 25.73 -41.41 13.97
C LEU A 14 25.03 -41.22 12.61
N GLY A 15 25.72 -40.68 11.61
CA GLY A 15 25.22 -40.56 10.25
C GLY A 15 24.88 -41.90 9.62
N LYS A 16 25.73 -42.93 9.84
CA LYS A 16 25.50 -44.30 9.36
C LYS A 16 24.27 -44.94 10.01
N LEU A 17 24.11 -44.79 11.32
CA LEU A 17 22.93 -45.31 12.04
C LEU A 17 21.66 -44.65 11.61
N ALA A 18 21.68 -43.32 11.41
CA ALA A 18 20.53 -42.57 10.91
C ALA A 18 20.07 -43.01 9.53
N THR A 19 21.03 -43.22 8.61
CA THR A 19 20.77 -43.70 7.25
C THR A 19 20.21 -45.12 7.24
N GLU A 20 20.77 -46.04 8.05
CA GLU A 20 20.25 -47.39 8.16
C GLU A 20 18.86 -47.46 8.77
N ASN A 21 18.57 -46.63 9.76
CA ASN A 21 17.26 -46.57 10.39
C ASN A 21 16.20 -46.02 9.40
N SER A 22 16.55 -45.03 8.60
CA SER A 22 15.67 -44.46 7.54
C SER A 22 15.37 -45.50 6.46
N LYS A 23 16.31 -46.37 6.12
CA LYS A 23 16.12 -47.47 5.16
C LYS A 23 15.19 -48.57 5.68
N ARG A 24 15.10 -48.78 6.98
CA ARG A 24 14.20 -49.79 7.60
C ARG A 24 12.73 -49.40 7.58
N THR A 25 12.42 -48.11 7.60
CA THR A 25 11.01 -47.58 7.63
C THR A 25 10.78 -46.53 6.55
N PRO A 26 10.87 -46.88 5.26
CA PRO A 26 10.88 -45.92 4.17
C PRO A 26 9.56 -45.10 4.06
N ARG A 27 8.41 -45.75 4.30
CA ARG A 27 7.11 -45.05 4.28
C ARG A 27 6.99 -43.99 5.33
N ARG A 28 7.43 -44.25 6.55
CA ARG A 28 7.36 -43.29 7.67
C ARG A 28 8.32 -42.13 7.43
N THR A 29 9.55 -42.44 6.99
CA THR A 29 10.53 -41.41 6.68
C THR A 29 10.09 -40.52 5.51
N ALA A 30 9.53 -41.11 4.45
CA ALA A 30 8.98 -40.35 3.34
C ALA A 30 7.82 -39.43 3.76
N SER A 31 6.89 -39.93 4.58
CA SER A 31 5.77 -39.13 5.08
C SER A 31 6.22 -37.93 5.92
N THR A 32 7.16 -38.15 6.84
CA THR A 32 7.68 -37.03 7.67
C THR A 32 8.50 -36.04 6.84
N ALA A 33 9.31 -36.52 5.90
CA ALA A 33 10.05 -35.65 4.99
C ALA A 33 9.12 -34.83 4.10
N SER A 34 8.06 -35.44 3.56
CA SER A 34 7.06 -34.72 2.75
C SER A 34 6.32 -33.65 3.56
N ALA A 35 5.93 -33.96 4.79
CA ALA A 35 5.29 -32.96 5.67
C ALA A 35 6.22 -31.78 5.97
N LEU A 36 7.51 -32.06 6.23
CA LEU A 36 8.51 -31.01 6.45
C LEU A 36 8.74 -30.17 5.19
N MET A 37 8.83 -30.82 4.02
CA MET A 37 8.98 -30.12 2.74
C MET A 37 7.78 -29.20 2.43
N ILE A 38 6.55 -29.67 2.65
CA ILE A 38 5.35 -28.86 2.48
C ILE A 38 5.39 -27.66 3.43
N GLY A 39 5.69 -27.90 4.71
CA GLY A 39 5.80 -26.81 5.69
C GLY A 39 6.84 -25.76 5.31
N LEU A 40 8.04 -26.21 4.91
CA LEU A 40 9.11 -25.29 4.49
C LEU A 40 8.75 -24.54 3.21
N THR A 41 8.11 -25.21 2.25
CA THR A 41 7.65 -24.56 1.02
C THR A 41 6.59 -23.50 1.28
N LEU A 42 5.64 -23.76 2.17
CA LEU A 42 4.61 -22.78 2.54
C LEU A 42 5.22 -21.56 3.24
N ILE A 43 6.15 -21.76 4.16
CA ILE A 43 6.85 -20.66 4.83
C ILE A 43 7.66 -19.84 3.81
N SER A 44 8.39 -20.50 2.93
CA SER A 44 9.17 -19.81 1.89
C SER A 44 8.27 -19.03 0.94
N LEU A 45 7.15 -19.60 0.52
CA LEU A 45 6.16 -18.96 -0.34
C LEU A 45 5.56 -17.72 0.35
N ALA A 46 5.16 -17.84 1.62
CA ALA A 46 4.63 -16.72 2.39
C ALA A 46 5.65 -15.58 2.51
N ASN A 47 6.92 -15.89 2.77
CA ASN A 47 7.99 -14.90 2.83
C ASN A 47 8.21 -14.19 1.48
N VAL A 48 8.23 -14.93 0.38
CA VAL A 48 8.38 -14.35 -0.97
C VAL A 48 7.22 -13.42 -1.30
N ILE A 49 5.99 -13.85 -1.04
CA ILE A 49 4.81 -13.02 -1.28
C ILE A 49 4.87 -11.74 -0.44
N THR A 50 5.17 -11.86 0.86
CA THR A 50 5.22 -10.72 1.77
C THR A 50 6.30 -9.72 1.37
N THR A 51 7.51 -10.19 1.07
CA THR A 51 8.62 -9.31 0.66
C THR A 51 8.38 -8.67 -0.70
N SER A 52 7.80 -9.40 -1.65
CA SER A 52 7.44 -8.85 -2.97
C SER A 52 6.34 -7.80 -2.86
N PHE A 53 5.32 -8.06 -2.06
CA PHE A 53 4.24 -7.09 -1.83
C PHE A 53 4.75 -5.82 -1.15
N LYS A 54 5.61 -5.97 -0.11
CA LYS A 54 6.22 -4.83 0.57
C LYS A 54 7.07 -3.99 -0.40
N ALA A 55 7.92 -4.62 -1.18
CA ALA A 55 8.78 -3.93 -2.14
C ALA A 55 7.96 -3.18 -3.22
N GLN A 56 6.87 -3.79 -3.72
CA GLN A 56 5.99 -3.13 -4.67
C GLN A 56 5.23 -1.96 -4.04
N ALA A 57 4.73 -2.11 -2.81
CA ALA A 57 4.05 -1.03 -2.11
C ALA A 57 4.98 0.16 -1.84
N GLU A 58 6.21 -0.10 -1.39
CA GLU A 58 7.22 0.94 -1.19
C GLU A 58 7.60 1.64 -2.51
N SER A 59 7.74 0.89 -3.61
CA SER A 59 8.03 1.46 -4.93
C SER A 59 6.90 2.36 -5.44
N LEU A 60 5.65 1.92 -5.32
CA LEU A 60 4.49 2.72 -5.74
C LEU A 60 4.36 4.01 -4.93
N ILE A 61 4.57 3.93 -3.62
CA ILE A 61 4.50 5.11 -2.75
C ILE A 61 5.62 6.09 -3.10
N SER A 62 6.86 5.62 -3.20
CA SER A 62 8.02 6.48 -3.49
C SER A 62 8.02 7.06 -4.90
N GLU A 63 7.34 6.44 -5.86
CA GLU A 63 7.20 6.97 -7.22
C GLU A 63 6.16 8.10 -7.29
N VAL A 64 5.12 8.04 -6.46
CA VAL A 64 4.00 9.00 -6.47
C VAL A 64 4.20 10.11 -5.45
N ILE A 65 4.69 9.78 -4.24
CA ILE A 65 4.88 10.74 -3.15
C ILE A 65 6.34 11.20 -3.15
N LEU A 66 6.55 12.47 -3.45
CA LEU A 66 7.87 13.13 -3.43
C LEU A 66 8.19 13.76 -2.06
N ALA A 67 7.21 13.81 -1.16
CA ALA A 67 7.38 14.32 0.19
C ALA A 67 8.12 13.32 1.08
N ASP A 68 9.04 13.82 1.92
CA ASP A 68 9.80 13.00 2.87
C ASP A 68 8.94 12.47 4.03
N TYR A 69 7.93 13.24 4.44
CA TYR A 69 7.05 12.91 5.57
C TYR A 69 5.59 13.18 5.25
N GLN A 70 4.73 12.31 5.77
CA GLN A 70 3.29 12.48 5.78
C GLN A 70 2.80 12.45 7.23
N VAL A 71 2.15 13.54 7.66
CA VAL A 71 1.50 13.63 8.97
C VAL A 71 0.01 13.38 8.79
N SER A 72 -0.52 12.37 9.46
CA SER A 72 -1.95 12.04 9.41
C SER A 72 -2.48 11.76 10.80
N ALA A 73 -3.77 12.02 11.00
CA ALA A 73 -4.46 11.56 12.20
C ALA A 73 -4.51 10.03 12.22
N SER A 74 -4.48 9.42 13.40
CA SER A 74 -4.44 7.95 13.54
C SER A 74 -5.62 7.23 12.92
N ASN A 75 -6.72 7.93 12.67
CA ASN A 75 -7.87 7.39 11.97
C ASN A 75 -8.47 8.46 11.06
N VAL A 76 -8.21 8.36 9.76
CA VAL A 76 -8.60 9.32 8.73
C VAL A 76 -10.12 9.49 8.62
N PHE A 77 -10.90 8.47 9.01
CA PHE A 77 -12.37 8.47 8.86
C PHE A 77 -13.14 8.84 10.12
N VAL A 78 -12.51 8.77 11.30
CA VAL A 78 -13.19 8.94 12.61
C VAL A 78 -12.57 10.07 13.44
N SER A 79 -11.36 10.48 13.11
CA SER A 79 -10.65 11.53 13.86
C SER A 79 -11.13 12.94 13.45
N PRO A 80 -11.19 13.88 14.39
CA PRO A 80 -11.49 15.29 14.07
C PRO A 80 -10.46 15.99 13.16
N GLY A 81 -9.51 15.22 12.66
CA GLY A 81 -8.46 15.74 11.80
C GLY A 81 -7.23 16.23 12.56
N ILE A 82 -6.36 16.90 11.85
CA ILE A 82 -5.18 17.55 12.41
C ILE A 82 -5.56 18.99 12.74
N PRO A 83 -5.18 19.54 13.92
CA PRO A 83 -5.43 20.94 14.25
C PRO A 83 -4.85 21.87 13.19
N THR A 84 -5.60 22.89 12.80
CA THR A 84 -5.18 23.84 11.75
C THR A 84 -3.90 24.60 12.11
N GLY A 85 -3.65 24.89 13.39
CA GLY A 85 -2.43 25.55 13.87
C GLY A 85 -1.15 24.73 13.68
N LEU A 86 -1.23 23.40 13.62
CA LEU A 86 -0.04 22.55 13.45
C LEU A 86 0.68 22.84 12.14
N SER A 87 -0.04 23.17 11.07
CA SER A 87 0.60 23.49 9.78
C SER A 87 1.42 24.79 9.83
N GLU A 88 1.00 25.75 10.63
CA GLU A 88 1.72 27.01 10.85
C GLU A 88 2.96 26.78 11.69
N GLU A 89 2.84 26.02 12.78
CA GLU A 89 3.97 25.63 13.62
C GLU A 89 5.02 24.81 12.84
N LEU A 90 4.60 23.92 11.95
CA LEU A 90 5.52 23.15 11.11
C LEU A 90 6.26 24.02 10.10
N LEU A 91 5.62 25.04 9.53
CA LEU A 91 6.27 25.97 8.59
C LEU A 91 7.26 26.93 9.27
N GLU A 92 7.22 27.08 10.59
CA GLU A 92 8.20 27.84 11.36
C GLU A 92 9.52 27.07 11.56
N LEU A 93 9.56 25.77 11.27
CA LEU A 93 10.76 24.96 11.36
C LEU A 93 11.66 25.16 10.14
N ASP A 94 12.92 25.46 10.35
CA ASP A 94 13.92 25.70 9.29
C ASP A 94 14.10 24.47 8.37
N GLU A 95 13.81 23.29 8.88
CA GLU A 95 13.91 22.02 8.14
C GLU A 95 12.74 21.76 7.18
N VAL A 96 11.61 22.48 7.34
CA VAL A 96 10.42 22.31 6.52
C VAL A 96 10.43 23.31 5.36
N THR A 97 10.76 22.82 4.18
CA THR A 97 10.83 23.66 2.96
C THR A 97 9.49 23.84 2.30
N LYS A 98 8.63 22.80 2.30
CA LYS A 98 7.32 22.80 1.67
C LYS A 98 6.35 21.96 2.49
N LEU A 99 5.11 22.42 2.59
CA LEU A 99 4.03 21.70 3.25
C LEU A 99 2.76 21.83 2.41
N SER A 100 2.09 20.71 2.15
CA SER A 100 0.77 20.69 1.54
C SER A 100 -0.26 20.16 2.53
N ARG A 101 -1.42 20.82 2.52
CA ARG A 101 -2.56 20.44 3.35
C ARG A 101 -3.57 19.69 2.51
N THR A 102 -3.94 18.50 2.97
CA THR A 102 -4.97 17.70 2.32
C THR A 102 -6.10 17.41 3.30
N ARG A 103 -7.33 17.59 2.85
CA ARG A 103 -8.54 17.16 3.56
C ARG A 103 -9.30 16.18 2.70
N ALA A 104 -9.83 15.15 3.31
CA ALA A 104 -10.66 14.17 2.63
C ALA A 104 -12.01 14.04 3.34
N THR A 105 -13.07 13.94 2.55
CA THR A 105 -14.41 13.66 3.04
C THR A 105 -15.09 12.64 2.12
N VAL A 106 -16.16 12.02 2.61
CA VAL A 106 -16.99 11.13 1.80
C VAL A 106 -18.16 11.92 1.26
N VAL A 107 -18.37 11.86 -0.03
CA VAL A 107 -19.49 12.48 -0.74
C VAL A 107 -20.29 11.44 -1.49
N GLY A 108 -21.56 11.73 -1.78
CA GLY A 108 -22.41 10.90 -2.62
C GLY A 108 -22.36 11.36 -4.08
N TYR A 109 -22.17 10.41 -4.99
CA TYR A 109 -22.36 10.60 -6.43
C TYR A 109 -23.12 9.42 -7.00
N ASN A 110 -24.26 9.67 -7.66
CA ASN A 110 -25.13 8.62 -8.21
C ASN A 110 -25.45 7.51 -7.17
N GLN A 111 -25.78 7.92 -5.94
CA GLN A 111 -26.08 7.02 -4.80
C GLN A 111 -24.89 6.11 -4.38
N ARG A 112 -23.68 6.43 -4.78
CA ARG A 112 -22.44 5.74 -4.38
C ARG A 112 -21.56 6.66 -3.57
N PRO A 113 -20.92 6.15 -2.50
CA PRO A 113 -19.96 6.94 -1.76
C PRO A 113 -18.67 7.08 -2.56
N LEU A 114 -18.16 8.31 -2.64
CA LEU A 114 -16.85 8.64 -3.19
C LEU A 114 -16.05 9.42 -2.15
N ILE A 115 -14.73 9.29 -2.22
CA ILE A 115 -13.81 10.11 -1.42
C ILE A 115 -13.48 11.36 -2.22
N LEU A 116 -13.83 12.52 -1.66
CA LEU A 116 -13.44 13.82 -2.19
C LEU A 116 -12.26 14.34 -1.38
N GLY A 117 -11.15 14.63 -2.04
CA GLY A 117 -9.97 15.25 -1.46
C GLY A 117 -9.88 16.73 -1.86
N ALA A 118 -9.69 17.60 -0.90
CA ALA A 118 -9.31 18.99 -1.14
C ALA A 118 -7.81 19.14 -0.88
N VAL A 119 -7.09 19.76 -1.79
CA VAL A 119 -5.65 19.95 -1.76
C VAL A 119 -5.30 21.40 -2.04
N ASP A 120 -4.14 21.85 -1.60
CA ASP A 120 -3.58 23.13 -2.01
C ASP A 120 -2.64 22.99 -3.22
N GLU A 121 -2.22 24.12 -3.80
CA GLU A 121 -1.35 24.13 -4.98
C GLU A 121 0.00 23.41 -4.74
N THR A 122 0.50 23.42 -3.51
CA THR A 122 1.78 22.82 -3.13
C THR A 122 1.77 21.30 -3.30
N VAL A 123 0.60 20.66 -3.32
CA VAL A 123 0.47 19.20 -3.54
C VAL A 123 1.14 18.77 -4.84
N PHE A 124 1.09 19.58 -5.89
CA PHE A 124 1.68 19.24 -7.20
C PHE A 124 3.21 19.21 -7.22
N ASP A 125 3.85 19.81 -6.20
CA ASP A 125 5.29 19.70 -5.98
C ASP A 125 5.67 18.46 -5.14
N LEU A 126 4.73 17.97 -4.34
CA LEU A 126 4.94 16.87 -3.40
C LEU A 126 4.31 15.53 -3.85
N VAL A 127 3.47 15.56 -4.87
CA VAL A 127 2.84 14.37 -5.43
C VAL A 127 2.96 14.40 -6.95
N LYS A 128 3.53 13.35 -7.52
CA LYS A 128 3.63 13.21 -8.97
C LYS A 128 2.26 12.84 -9.53
N THR A 129 1.73 13.71 -10.37
CA THR A 129 0.45 13.50 -11.06
C THR A 129 0.65 13.64 -12.57
N ASP A 130 0.08 12.70 -13.32
CA ASP A 130 0.04 12.78 -14.79
C ASP A 130 -1.32 13.32 -15.22
N ASP A 131 -1.31 14.51 -15.84
CA ASP A 131 -2.51 15.13 -16.40
C ASP A 131 -2.83 14.45 -17.73
N ILE A 132 -3.91 13.69 -17.79
CA ILE A 132 -4.31 12.94 -18.99
C ILE A 132 -5.17 13.81 -19.89
N SER A 133 -6.04 14.62 -19.31
CA SER A 133 -6.96 15.51 -20.02
C SER A 133 -7.31 16.71 -19.14
N GLY A 134 -7.51 17.88 -19.74
CA GLY A 134 -7.75 19.11 -19.03
C GLY A 134 -6.48 19.90 -18.73
N ASN A 135 -6.60 20.91 -17.86
CA ASN A 135 -5.48 21.74 -17.48
C ASN A 135 -5.45 21.87 -15.95
N ARG A 136 -4.29 21.63 -15.37
CA ARG A 136 -4.04 21.72 -13.90
C ARG A 136 -4.44 23.09 -13.32
N LYS A 137 -4.26 24.17 -14.07
CA LYS A 137 -4.69 25.52 -13.63
C LYS A 137 -6.21 25.65 -13.49
N ASP A 138 -6.97 24.88 -14.26
CA ASP A 138 -8.42 24.87 -14.15
C ASP A 138 -8.92 24.11 -12.95
N PHE A 139 -8.18 23.07 -12.51
CA PHE A 139 -8.44 22.34 -11.28
C PHE A 139 -8.34 23.19 -10.01
N LEU A 140 -7.50 24.23 -10.02
CA LEU A 140 -7.32 25.14 -8.88
C LEU A 140 -8.35 26.26 -8.82
N LYS A 141 -9.27 26.33 -9.78
CA LYS A 141 -10.39 27.30 -9.77
C LYS A 141 -11.47 26.84 -8.79
N GLU A 142 -12.22 27.82 -8.28
CA GLU A 142 -13.47 27.53 -7.58
C GLU A 142 -14.40 26.73 -8.51
N ASP A 143 -15.15 25.80 -7.95
CA ASP A 143 -16.09 24.93 -8.64
C ASP A 143 -15.50 23.95 -9.67
N ALA A 144 -14.20 23.63 -9.60
CA ALA A 144 -13.59 22.63 -10.43
C ALA A 144 -13.11 21.43 -9.60
N ILE A 145 -13.22 20.22 -10.15
CA ILE A 145 -12.74 19.00 -9.55
C ILE A 145 -11.87 18.22 -10.53
N GLY A 146 -10.80 17.60 -10.03
CA GLY A 146 -10.02 16.61 -10.75
C GLY A 146 -10.54 15.21 -10.46
N ILE A 147 -10.73 14.42 -11.50
CA ILE A 147 -11.27 13.06 -11.37
C ILE A 147 -10.20 12.07 -11.83
N LEU A 148 -10.02 10.97 -11.08
CA LEU A 148 -9.14 9.89 -11.49
C LEU A 148 -9.64 9.26 -12.80
N LYS A 149 -8.71 8.93 -13.71
CA LYS A 149 -9.00 8.31 -15.02
C LYS A 149 -9.98 7.14 -14.90
N GLN A 150 -9.74 6.22 -13.97
CA GLN A 150 -10.60 5.06 -13.77
C GLN A 150 -12.04 5.42 -13.38
N THR A 151 -12.21 6.49 -12.62
CA THR A 151 -13.54 6.98 -12.22
C THR A 151 -14.21 7.67 -13.40
N ALA A 152 -13.49 8.50 -14.15
CA ALA A 152 -14.02 9.17 -15.34
C ALA A 152 -14.47 8.15 -16.40
N GLU A 153 -13.67 7.12 -16.68
CA GLU A 153 -14.03 6.05 -17.61
C GLU A 153 -15.25 5.24 -17.14
N ARG A 154 -15.34 4.93 -15.84
CA ARG A 154 -16.46 4.16 -15.28
C ARG A 154 -17.77 4.93 -15.28
N GLU A 155 -17.73 6.22 -15.03
CA GLU A 155 -18.91 7.10 -14.93
C GLU A 155 -19.17 7.88 -16.25
N GLU A 156 -18.37 7.60 -17.31
CA GLU A 156 -18.47 8.23 -18.64
C GLU A 156 -18.40 9.75 -18.60
N LEU A 157 -17.51 10.30 -17.76
CA LEU A 157 -17.33 11.73 -17.55
C LEU A 157 -16.22 12.30 -18.41
N PHE A 158 -16.44 13.48 -18.97
CA PHE A 158 -15.50 14.23 -19.83
C PHE A 158 -15.17 15.59 -19.20
N VAL A 159 -14.07 16.17 -19.65
CA VAL A 159 -13.68 17.52 -19.23
C VAL A 159 -14.72 18.54 -19.68
N GLY A 160 -15.25 19.27 -18.71
CA GLY A 160 -16.32 20.27 -18.91
C GLY A 160 -17.70 19.78 -18.51
N ASP A 161 -17.85 18.51 -18.14
CA ASP A 161 -19.11 18.02 -17.58
C ASP A 161 -19.36 18.58 -16.17
N GLU A 162 -20.62 18.81 -15.86
CA GLU A 162 -21.05 19.24 -14.55
C GLU A 162 -21.37 18.05 -13.65
N VAL A 163 -20.77 18.01 -12.47
CA VAL A 163 -20.93 16.90 -11.51
C VAL A 163 -21.57 17.41 -10.24
N VAL A 164 -22.73 16.86 -9.89
CA VAL A 164 -23.44 17.19 -8.65
C VAL A 164 -23.05 16.18 -7.56
N LEU A 165 -22.40 16.70 -6.52
CA LEU A 165 -21.99 15.90 -5.37
C LEU A 165 -22.92 16.18 -4.19
N THR A 166 -23.37 15.11 -3.52
CA THR A 166 -24.15 15.22 -2.29
C THR A 166 -23.22 15.11 -1.08
N ILE A 167 -23.14 16.16 -0.28
CA ILE A 167 -22.39 16.13 0.97
C ILE A 167 -23.36 15.61 2.04
N PRO A 168 -23.00 14.55 2.80
CA PRO A 168 -23.82 14.09 3.92
C PRO A 168 -23.94 15.23 4.95
N GLU A 169 -25.15 15.54 5.38
CA GLU A 169 -25.34 16.51 6.45
C GLU A 169 -24.67 16.02 7.74
N GLU A 170 -24.00 16.91 8.47
CA GLU A 170 -23.42 16.61 9.79
C GLU A 170 -24.57 16.27 10.77
N GLY A 171 -24.92 14.99 10.88
CA GLY A 171 -25.98 14.54 11.80
C GLY A 171 -26.46 13.10 11.61
N GLU A 172 -26.27 12.52 10.44
CA GLU A 172 -26.59 11.10 10.22
C GLU A 172 -25.36 10.20 10.40
N ARG A 173 -25.07 9.89 11.65
CA ARG A 173 -24.13 8.85 12.07
C ARG A 173 -24.86 7.72 12.75
#